data_b2ac3542c7ea4b86a155c4fde49dbe84
#
_entry.id   b2ac3542c7ea4b86a155c4fde49dbe84
#
_cell.length_a   1.000
_cell.length_b   1.000
_cell.length_c   1.000
_cell.angle_alpha   90.00
_cell.angle_beta   90.00
_cell.angle_gamma   90.00
#
_symmetry.space_group_name_H-M   'P 1'
#
loop_
_entity.id
_entity.type
_entity.pdbx_description
1 polymer ?
#
loop_
_entity_poly.entity_id
_entity_poly.type
_entity_poly.pdbx_seq_one_letter_code
_entity_poly.pdbx_strand_id
1 'polypeptide(L)'
;MKIPSLDLLKFKEPQNQLKYVLPWSFIISPGICLLKNGALMTTYQVEYPDLEASSAPEIASMASLFNRSAMTLAQNEGWALFFDVKRYKTKDYPAGDFSNLAGWLIDQRRAENYHKFGEHFTTEYYITFVYQLPSDIDSKTTGFFFKNKTKNQKVINKVVKGNNFPKMQKEAEDFLDECEKVMGTLAVKLWIHRLTYSELFSYIKSTVSLNRQNLVYPEDTFFFLDNYLCDMDVQNSQPLKIGDYYAPVMGIMDFPNKTYPAIFDALNRTMPEFR
;
A
#
# COMPACT_ATOMS: atom_id res chain seq x y z
N MET A 1 -54.38 -4.28 -3.63
CA MET A 1 -53.39 -3.21 -3.49
C MET A 1 -52.18 -3.57 -4.32
N LYS A 2 -51.98 -2.96 -5.51
CA LYS A 2 -50.81 -3.21 -6.35
C LYS A 2 -49.62 -2.44 -5.74
N ILE A 3 -48.61 -3.16 -5.31
CA ILE A 3 -47.33 -2.55 -4.90
C ILE A 3 -46.71 -1.93 -6.18
N PRO A 4 -46.42 -0.62 -6.20
CA PRO A 4 -45.79 -0.02 -7.35
C PRO A 4 -44.43 -0.72 -7.53
N SER A 5 -44.20 -1.23 -8.77
CA SER A 5 -42.90 -1.79 -9.13
C SER A 5 -41.85 -0.73 -8.90
N LEU A 6 -40.99 -0.92 -7.89
CA LEU A 6 -39.82 -0.08 -7.70
C LEU A 6 -38.99 -0.16 -8.99
N ASP A 7 -38.87 0.96 -9.67
CA ASP A 7 -38.09 1.06 -10.90
C ASP A 7 -36.59 1.07 -10.50
N LEU A 8 -36.05 -0.14 -10.31
CA LEU A 8 -34.64 -0.35 -9.92
C LEU A 8 -33.66 0.23 -10.93
N LEU A 9 -34.12 0.60 -12.14
CA LEU A 9 -33.30 1.27 -13.14
C LEU A 9 -32.93 2.71 -12.73
N LYS A 10 -33.70 3.34 -11.83
CA LYS A 10 -33.37 4.65 -11.28
C LYS A 10 -32.22 4.64 -10.25
N PHE A 11 -31.87 3.47 -9.73
CA PHE A 11 -30.76 3.27 -8.81
C PHE A 11 -29.50 2.76 -9.52
N LYS A 12 -29.37 3.00 -10.81
CA LYS A 12 -28.14 2.69 -11.53
C LYS A 12 -27.07 3.63 -10.99
N GLU A 13 -26.12 3.06 -10.25
CA GLU A 13 -24.98 3.82 -9.70
C GLU A 13 -24.28 4.58 -10.83
N PRO A 14 -23.95 5.86 -10.65
CA PRO A 14 -23.24 6.63 -11.65
C PRO A 14 -21.90 5.95 -11.95
N GLN A 15 -21.57 5.78 -13.22
CA GLN A 15 -20.34 5.10 -13.68
C GLN A 15 -19.05 5.85 -13.28
N ASN A 16 -19.16 7.08 -12.79
CA ASN A 16 -18.04 7.97 -12.42
C ASN A 16 -17.65 7.88 -10.94
N GLN A 17 -17.93 6.77 -10.26
CA GLN A 17 -17.51 6.59 -8.88
C GLN A 17 -16.05 6.12 -8.83
N LEU A 18 -15.27 6.65 -7.89
CA LEU A 18 -13.87 6.31 -7.66
C LEU A 18 -13.66 4.80 -7.51
N LYS A 19 -14.60 4.09 -6.87
CA LYS A 19 -14.53 2.63 -6.68
C LYS A 19 -14.33 1.83 -7.97
N TYR A 20 -14.79 2.34 -9.13
CA TYR A 20 -14.60 1.64 -10.41
C TYR A 20 -13.19 1.75 -10.97
N VAL A 21 -12.45 2.77 -10.53
CA VAL A 21 -11.07 3.02 -10.96
C VAL A 21 -10.05 2.34 -10.06
N LEU A 22 -10.42 2.08 -8.80
CA LEU A 22 -9.51 1.46 -7.84
C LEU A 22 -9.14 0.03 -8.27
N PRO A 23 -7.86 -0.35 -8.26
CA PRO A 23 -7.40 -1.63 -8.77
C PRO A 23 -7.64 -2.81 -7.83
N TRP A 24 -7.82 -2.57 -6.54
CA TRP A 24 -7.90 -3.62 -5.52
C TRP A 24 -9.25 -4.33 -5.51
N SER A 25 -9.23 -5.65 -5.38
CA SER A 25 -10.42 -6.48 -5.31
C SER A 25 -10.66 -6.98 -3.88
N PHE A 26 -9.86 -7.92 -3.42
CA PHE A 26 -9.95 -8.46 -2.05
C PHE A 26 -8.64 -9.10 -1.59
N ILE A 27 -8.45 -9.28 -0.28
CA ILE A 27 -7.30 -9.93 0.29
C ILE A 27 -7.56 -11.43 0.34
N ILE A 28 -6.70 -12.23 -0.30
CA ILE A 28 -6.86 -13.68 -0.46
C ILE A 28 -6.14 -14.49 0.60
N SER A 29 -5.05 -13.94 1.15
CA SER A 29 -4.25 -14.56 2.21
C SER A 29 -3.48 -13.48 2.97
N PRO A 30 -2.83 -13.78 4.12
CA PRO A 30 -2.06 -12.80 4.87
C PRO A 30 -1.05 -12.09 3.97
N GLY A 31 -1.23 -10.77 3.81
CA GLY A 31 -0.33 -9.93 3.01
C GLY A 31 -0.50 -10.02 1.50
N ILE A 32 -1.47 -10.77 0.95
CA ILE A 32 -1.71 -10.85 -0.50
C ILE A 32 -3.07 -10.29 -0.87
N CYS A 33 -3.08 -9.27 -1.73
CA CYS A 33 -4.26 -8.72 -2.35
C CYS A 33 -4.37 -9.16 -3.82
N LEU A 34 -5.54 -9.62 -4.22
CA LEU A 34 -5.88 -9.82 -5.62
C LEU A 34 -6.38 -8.51 -6.21
N LEU A 35 -5.82 -8.12 -7.34
CA LEU A 35 -6.26 -6.95 -8.10
C LEU A 35 -7.42 -7.30 -9.04
N LYS A 36 -8.15 -6.28 -9.51
CA LYS A 36 -9.28 -6.43 -10.42
C LYS A 36 -8.89 -6.98 -11.79
N ASN A 37 -7.65 -6.77 -12.21
CA ASN A 37 -7.08 -7.32 -13.44
C ASN A 37 -6.51 -8.74 -13.28
N GLY A 38 -6.64 -9.36 -12.11
CA GLY A 38 -6.13 -10.70 -11.82
C GLY A 38 -4.68 -10.73 -11.32
N ALA A 39 -3.99 -9.60 -11.21
CA ALA A 39 -2.65 -9.55 -10.66
C ALA A 39 -2.65 -9.78 -9.14
N LEU A 40 -1.56 -10.32 -8.63
CA LEU A 40 -1.29 -10.46 -7.20
C LEU A 40 -0.47 -9.27 -6.71
N MET A 41 -0.75 -8.79 -5.51
CA MET A 41 -0.04 -7.69 -4.87
C MET A 41 0.32 -8.05 -3.43
N THR A 42 1.55 -7.78 -3.03
CA THR A 42 1.99 -7.82 -1.63
C THR A 42 2.79 -6.58 -1.30
N THR A 43 2.73 -6.14 -0.04
CA THR A 43 3.40 -4.92 0.41
C THR A 43 4.19 -5.20 1.68
N TYR A 44 5.39 -4.66 1.72
CA TYR A 44 6.30 -4.68 2.86
C TYR A 44 6.51 -3.26 3.36
N GLN A 45 6.38 -3.06 4.66
CA GLN A 45 6.89 -1.88 5.33
C GLN A 45 8.38 -2.04 5.52
N VAL A 46 9.14 -0.98 5.27
CA VAL A 46 10.60 -0.99 5.40
C VAL A 46 11.06 0.19 6.24
N GLU A 47 12.07 -0.03 7.08
CA GLU A 47 12.75 1.02 7.81
C GLU A 47 14.21 1.05 7.37
N TYR A 48 14.68 2.24 7.05
CA TYR A 48 16.06 2.47 6.66
C TYR A 48 16.90 2.80 7.90
N PRO A 49 18.15 2.36 7.97
CA PRO A 49 19.07 2.84 8.98
C PRO A 49 19.27 4.35 8.82
N ASP A 50 19.65 5.01 9.89
CA ASP A 50 20.01 6.42 9.85
C ASP A 50 21.23 6.63 8.93
N LEU A 51 21.00 7.33 7.82
CA LEU A 51 22.02 7.61 6.82
C LEU A 51 22.84 8.88 7.14
N GLU A 52 22.41 9.71 8.11
CA GLU A 52 23.13 10.95 8.46
C GLU A 52 24.51 10.66 9.04
N ALA A 53 24.66 9.51 9.73
CA ALA A 53 25.91 9.04 10.26
C ALA A 53 26.67 8.07 9.32
N SER A 54 26.12 7.74 8.16
CA SER A 54 26.70 6.75 7.25
C SER A 54 27.73 7.37 6.31
N SER A 55 28.79 6.62 6.04
CA SER A 55 29.82 7.02 5.09
C SER A 55 29.32 6.86 3.63
N ALA A 56 29.89 7.62 2.69
CA ALA A 56 29.57 7.52 1.28
C ALA A 56 29.71 6.09 0.71
N PRO A 57 30.74 5.28 1.08
CA PRO A 57 30.82 3.89 0.65
C PRO A 57 29.67 3.01 1.19
N GLU A 58 29.19 3.24 2.39
CA GLU A 58 28.07 2.49 2.98
C GLU A 58 26.77 2.79 2.24
N ILE A 59 26.50 4.06 1.93
CA ILE A 59 25.35 4.49 1.13
C ILE A 59 25.40 3.86 -0.28
N ALA A 60 26.58 3.89 -0.92
CA ALA A 60 26.77 3.29 -2.22
C ALA A 60 26.59 1.76 -2.21
N SER A 61 27.06 1.09 -1.15
CA SER A 61 26.88 -0.35 -0.94
C SER A 61 25.39 -0.69 -0.79
N MET A 62 24.63 0.09 -0.04
CA MET A 62 23.18 -0.09 0.13
C MET A 62 22.43 0.10 -1.18
N ALA A 63 22.72 1.17 -1.92
CA ALA A 63 22.13 1.42 -3.23
C ALA A 63 22.44 0.28 -4.23
N SER A 64 23.66 -0.24 -4.22
CA SER A 64 24.08 -1.37 -5.06
C SER A 64 23.33 -2.66 -4.68
N LEU A 65 23.18 -2.94 -3.38
CA LEU A 65 22.40 -4.09 -2.88
C LEU A 65 20.96 -4.01 -3.33
N PHE A 66 20.35 -2.83 -3.18
CA PHE A 66 18.98 -2.57 -3.58
C PHE A 66 18.77 -2.77 -5.08
N ASN A 67 19.59 -2.15 -5.90
CA ASN A 67 19.53 -2.29 -7.35
C ASN A 67 19.67 -3.76 -7.78
N ARG A 68 20.64 -4.49 -7.23
CA ARG A 68 20.85 -5.90 -7.57
C ARG A 68 19.64 -6.76 -7.16
N SER A 69 19.05 -6.52 -6.00
CA SER A 69 17.88 -7.26 -5.52
C SER A 69 16.64 -6.96 -6.36
N ALA A 70 16.38 -5.69 -6.68
CA ALA A 70 15.26 -5.28 -7.51
C ALA A 70 15.37 -5.79 -8.96
N MET A 71 16.57 -5.79 -9.52
CA MET A 71 16.82 -6.24 -10.90
C MET A 71 16.52 -7.72 -11.12
N THR A 72 16.60 -8.57 -10.10
CA THR A 72 16.23 -9.99 -10.23
C THR A 72 14.78 -10.19 -10.62
N LEU A 73 13.88 -9.35 -10.15
CA LEU A 73 12.45 -9.38 -10.52
C LEU A 73 12.14 -8.50 -11.73
N ALA A 74 12.76 -7.31 -11.83
CA ALA A 74 12.48 -6.36 -12.89
C ALA A 74 12.83 -6.89 -14.31
N GLN A 75 13.68 -7.92 -14.41
CA GLN A 75 14.00 -8.59 -15.68
C GLN A 75 12.94 -9.61 -16.11
N ASN A 76 12.04 -10.01 -15.21
CA ASN A 76 11.01 -10.98 -15.50
C ASN A 76 9.72 -10.27 -15.98
N GLU A 77 9.11 -10.78 -17.02
CA GLU A 77 7.84 -10.26 -17.52
C GLU A 77 6.72 -10.40 -16.46
N GLY A 78 5.83 -9.42 -16.42
CA GLY A 78 4.68 -9.43 -15.52
C GLY A 78 4.93 -8.88 -14.13
N TRP A 79 6.15 -8.51 -13.78
CA TRP A 79 6.48 -7.92 -12.49
C TRP A 79 6.50 -6.39 -12.53
N ALA A 80 5.97 -5.78 -11.46
CA ALA A 80 6.11 -4.35 -11.20
C ALA A 80 6.44 -4.12 -9.72
N LEU A 81 7.33 -3.15 -9.47
CA LEU A 81 7.72 -2.69 -8.15
C LEU A 81 7.29 -1.24 -7.96
N PHE A 82 6.68 -0.97 -6.81
CA PHE A 82 6.33 0.38 -6.39
C PHE A 82 7.05 0.69 -5.08
N PHE A 83 7.55 1.91 -4.99
CA PHE A 83 8.17 2.46 -3.79
C PHE A 83 7.30 3.60 -3.30
N ASP A 84 6.65 3.39 -2.17
CA ASP A 84 5.72 4.36 -1.62
C ASP A 84 6.34 5.00 -0.39
N VAL A 85 6.28 6.31 -0.35
CA VAL A 85 6.70 7.11 0.79
C VAL A 85 5.51 7.92 1.26
N LYS A 86 5.13 7.75 2.51
CA LYS A 86 4.03 8.49 3.15
C LYS A 86 4.57 9.31 4.29
N ARG A 87 4.39 10.62 4.22
CA ARG A 87 4.74 11.54 5.28
C ARG A 87 3.48 12.23 5.79
N TYR A 88 3.29 12.16 7.09
CA TYR A 88 2.13 12.73 7.74
C TYR A 88 2.49 13.38 9.07
N LYS A 89 1.68 14.33 9.47
CA LYS A 89 1.82 15.02 10.74
C LYS A 89 1.48 14.09 11.90
N THR A 90 2.31 14.09 12.91
CA THR A 90 2.11 13.33 14.13
C THR A 90 2.24 14.20 15.38
N LYS A 91 1.58 13.78 16.44
CA LYS A 91 1.76 14.31 17.79
C LYS A 91 2.37 13.28 18.72
N ASP A 92 2.62 12.08 18.21
CA ASP A 92 3.15 10.98 18.98
C ASP A 92 4.65 11.19 19.21
N TYR A 93 5.03 11.35 20.46
CA TYR A 93 6.42 11.44 20.85
C TYR A 93 7.02 10.02 20.90
N PRO A 94 8.17 9.79 20.26
CA PRO A 94 8.86 8.51 20.32
C PRO A 94 9.54 8.37 21.69
N ALA A 95 8.78 7.92 22.70
CA ALA A 95 9.30 7.74 24.05
C ALA A 95 10.33 6.60 24.11
N GLY A 96 11.42 6.82 24.82
CA GLY A 96 12.40 5.79 25.12
C GLY A 96 12.07 5.03 26.39
N ASP A 97 12.63 3.82 26.50
CA ASP A 97 12.58 3.03 27.72
C ASP A 97 13.89 3.17 28.50
N PHE A 98 13.82 3.74 29.70
CA PHE A 98 15.01 4.09 30.48
C PHE A 98 15.03 3.38 31.82
N SER A 99 16.10 2.67 32.09
CA SER A 99 16.33 1.98 33.35
C SER A 99 16.76 2.91 34.51
N ASN A 100 17.15 4.14 34.19
CA ASN A 100 17.62 5.12 35.21
C ASN A 100 16.72 6.36 35.24
N LEU A 101 16.60 6.94 36.45
CA LEU A 101 15.75 8.11 36.70
C LEU A 101 16.21 9.34 35.91
N ALA A 102 17.51 9.54 35.73
CA ALA A 102 18.06 10.71 35.04
C ALA A 102 17.68 10.66 33.55
N GLY A 103 17.81 9.49 32.89
CA GLY A 103 17.39 9.28 31.53
C GLY A 103 15.88 9.52 31.34
N TRP A 104 15.07 9.00 32.26
CA TRP A 104 13.63 9.21 32.24
C TRP A 104 13.25 10.69 32.40
N LEU A 105 13.87 11.43 33.33
CA LEU A 105 13.63 12.87 33.52
C LEU A 105 14.01 13.69 32.28
N ILE A 106 15.12 13.36 31.63
CA ILE A 106 15.54 14.01 30.38
C ILE A 106 14.52 13.75 29.28
N ASP A 107 14.05 12.51 29.16
CA ASP A 107 13.07 12.12 28.14
C ASP A 107 11.72 12.82 28.35
N GLN A 108 11.26 12.89 29.60
CA GLN A 108 10.04 13.65 29.95
C GLN A 108 10.18 15.13 29.55
N ARG A 109 11.34 15.74 29.78
CA ARG A 109 11.57 17.12 29.38
C ARG A 109 11.61 17.31 27.88
N ARG A 110 12.15 16.33 27.14
CA ARG A 110 12.09 16.30 25.66
C ARG A 110 10.67 16.16 25.17
N ALA A 111 9.87 15.27 25.76
CA ALA A 111 8.47 15.09 25.43
C ALA A 111 7.66 16.38 25.63
N GLU A 112 7.86 17.08 26.76
CA GLU A 112 7.21 18.38 26.99
C GLU A 112 7.57 19.42 25.91
N ASN A 113 8.83 19.49 25.53
CA ASN A 113 9.29 20.40 24.48
C ASN A 113 8.74 20.00 23.10
N TYR A 114 8.71 18.70 22.79
CA TYR A 114 8.14 18.16 21.56
C TYR A 114 6.67 18.57 21.40
N HIS A 115 5.87 18.46 22.44
CA HIS A 115 4.46 18.85 22.40
C HIS A 115 4.24 20.38 22.37
N LYS A 116 5.19 21.16 22.86
CA LYS A 116 5.09 22.62 22.91
C LYS A 116 5.54 23.31 21.61
N PHE A 117 6.53 22.75 20.95
CA PHE A 117 7.23 23.43 19.86
C PHE A 117 7.22 22.64 18.57
N GLY A 118 6.71 23.29 17.54
CA GLY A 118 6.82 22.82 16.17
C GLY A 118 5.73 21.87 15.71
N GLU A 119 5.82 21.54 14.45
CA GLU A 119 5.04 20.51 13.77
C GLU A 119 5.97 19.33 13.52
N HIS A 120 5.53 18.14 13.93
CA HIS A 120 6.31 16.92 13.77
C HIS A 120 5.68 16.03 12.72
N PHE A 121 6.54 15.35 11.97
CA PHE A 121 6.13 14.49 10.87
C PHE A 121 6.78 13.12 11.03
N THR A 122 6.02 12.11 10.71
CA THR A 122 6.51 10.73 10.58
C THR A 122 6.49 10.34 9.11
N THR A 123 7.50 9.57 8.70
CA THR A 123 7.61 9.07 7.33
C THR A 123 7.61 7.54 7.37
N GLU A 124 6.76 6.94 6.58
CA GLU A 124 6.66 5.49 6.39
C GLU A 124 7.07 5.14 4.97
N TYR A 125 7.82 4.06 4.83
CA TYR A 125 8.31 3.57 3.55
C TYR A 125 7.75 2.20 3.28
N TYR A 126 7.29 1.98 2.04
CA TYR A 126 6.73 0.71 1.61
C TYR A 126 7.32 0.27 0.28
N ILE A 127 7.49 -1.03 0.13
CA ILE A 127 7.83 -1.68 -1.13
C ILE A 127 6.67 -2.60 -1.50
N THR A 128 6.04 -2.33 -2.64
CA THR A 128 4.90 -3.10 -3.13
C THR A 128 5.29 -3.85 -4.38
N PHE A 129 5.11 -5.15 -4.36
CA PHE A 129 5.28 -6.04 -5.50
C PHE A 129 3.94 -6.33 -6.13
N VAL A 130 3.88 -6.25 -7.44
CA VAL A 130 2.72 -6.65 -8.24
C VAL A 130 3.18 -7.62 -9.30
N TYR A 131 2.48 -8.74 -9.41
CA TYR A 131 2.75 -9.77 -10.40
C TYR A 131 1.49 -10.08 -11.21
N GLN A 132 1.58 -9.92 -12.54
CA GLN A 132 0.51 -10.29 -13.45
C GLN A 132 0.55 -11.79 -13.72
N LEU A 133 -0.50 -12.49 -13.32
CA LEU A 133 -0.60 -13.91 -13.58
C LEU A 133 -0.63 -14.21 -15.09
N PRO A 134 -0.07 -15.35 -15.54
CA PRO A 134 -0.14 -15.77 -16.94
C PRO A 134 -1.59 -15.84 -17.46
N SER A 135 -1.79 -15.48 -18.73
CA SER A 135 -3.10 -15.30 -19.36
C SER A 135 -4.05 -16.51 -19.25
N ASP A 136 -3.52 -17.72 -19.14
CA ASP A 136 -4.32 -18.94 -18.98
C ASP A 136 -5.08 -19.00 -17.64
N ILE A 137 -4.56 -18.34 -16.61
CA ILE A 137 -5.20 -18.24 -15.29
C ILE A 137 -6.09 -17.00 -15.24
N ASP A 138 -5.62 -15.91 -15.82
CA ASP A 138 -6.28 -14.61 -15.83
C ASP A 138 -7.65 -14.64 -16.49
N SER A 139 -7.78 -15.23 -17.68
CA SER A 139 -9.04 -15.27 -18.43
C SER A 139 -10.16 -16.03 -17.72
N LYS A 140 -9.83 -17.02 -16.89
CA LYS A 140 -10.81 -17.85 -16.17
C LYS A 140 -11.17 -17.26 -14.80
N THR A 141 -10.21 -16.62 -14.12
CA THR A 141 -10.44 -16.00 -12.80
C THR A 141 -11.04 -14.61 -12.92
N THR A 142 -10.48 -13.74 -13.73
CA THR A 142 -10.98 -12.37 -13.94
C THR A 142 -12.36 -12.34 -14.59
N GLY A 143 -12.59 -13.13 -15.63
CA GLY A 143 -13.90 -13.23 -16.28
C GLY A 143 -15.00 -13.72 -15.35
N PHE A 144 -14.66 -14.51 -14.33
CA PHE A 144 -15.61 -15.03 -13.36
C PHE A 144 -16.00 -13.98 -12.31
N PHE A 145 -15.04 -13.18 -11.83
CA PHE A 145 -15.30 -12.14 -10.84
C PHE A 145 -16.09 -10.94 -11.40
N PHE A 146 -15.86 -10.58 -12.66
CA PHE A 146 -16.44 -9.36 -13.24
C PHE A 146 -17.75 -9.57 -13.98
N LYS A 147 -18.07 -10.77 -14.44
CA LYS A 147 -19.35 -11.05 -15.13
C LYS A 147 -20.60 -11.03 -14.25
N ASN A 148 -20.48 -11.16 -12.93
CA ASN A 148 -21.62 -11.32 -12.02
C ASN A 148 -21.63 -10.32 -10.86
N LYS A 149 -21.73 -9.01 -11.15
CA LYS A 149 -21.81 -7.93 -10.14
C LYS A 149 -22.96 -8.05 -9.13
N THR A 150 -23.98 -8.89 -9.37
CA THR A 150 -25.23 -8.93 -8.57
C THR A 150 -25.37 -10.12 -7.61
N LYS A 151 -24.39 -11.06 -7.55
CA LYS A 151 -24.49 -12.25 -6.69
C LYS A 151 -23.20 -12.54 -5.89
N ASN A 152 -22.61 -11.49 -5.32
CA ASN A 152 -21.24 -11.47 -4.80
C ASN A 152 -20.89 -12.60 -3.82
N GLN A 153 -21.73 -12.90 -2.83
CA GLN A 153 -21.38 -13.91 -1.82
C GLN A 153 -21.46 -15.36 -2.32
N LYS A 154 -22.41 -15.67 -3.19
CA LYS A 154 -22.52 -17.00 -3.82
C LYS A 154 -21.40 -17.26 -4.83
N VAL A 155 -20.89 -16.20 -5.46
CA VAL A 155 -19.79 -16.24 -6.43
C VAL A 155 -18.47 -16.47 -5.74
N ILE A 156 -18.18 -15.74 -4.65
CA ILE A 156 -16.98 -15.92 -3.82
C ILE A 156 -16.92 -17.36 -3.29
N ASN A 157 -18.02 -17.87 -2.72
CA ASN A 157 -18.08 -19.25 -2.23
C ASN A 157 -17.91 -20.31 -3.33
N LYS A 158 -18.28 -20.01 -4.58
CA LYS A 158 -18.11 -20.92 -5.72
C LYS A 158 -16.69 -20.88 -6.27
N VAL A 159 -15.99 -19.76 -6.18
CA VAL A 159 -14.56 -19.64 -6.53
C VAL A 159 -13.69 -20.35 -5.51
N VAL A 160 -13.93 -20.10 -4.23
CA VAL A 160 -13.23 -20.77 -3.12
C VAL A 160 -13.43 -22.30 -3.15
N LYS A 161 -14.57 -22.78 -3.64
CA LYS A 161 -14.88 -24.21 -3.80
C LYS A 161 -14.59 -24.77 -5.19
N GLY A 162 -14.16 -23.95 -6.14
CA GLY A 162 -13.89 -24.38 -7.51
C GLY A 162 -12.52 -25.04 -7.72
N ASN A 163 -12.38 -25.84 -8.80
CA ASN A 163 -11.13 -26.57 -9.12
C ASN A 163 -9.91 -25.65 -9.37
N ASN A 164 -10.11 -24.33 -9.51
CA ASN A 164 -9.03 -23.36 -9.76
C ASN A 164 -8.42 -22.78 -8.47
N PHE A 165 -9.06 -22.97 -7.31
CA PHE A 165 -8.57 -22.44 -6.04
C PHE A 165 -7.20 -22.98 -5.63
N PRO A 166 -6.95 -24.33 -5.72
CA PRO A 166 -5.63 -24.86 -5.38
C PRO A 166 -4.52 -24.34 -6.30
N LYS A 167 -4.86 -24.08 -7.59
CA LYS A 167 -3.88 -23.52 -8.53
C LYS A 167 -3.56 -22.06 -8.19
N MET A 168 -4.58 -21.26 -7.88
CA MET A 168 -4.41 -19.86 -7.47
C MET A 168 -3.65 -19.77 -6.13
N GLN A 169 -3.91 -20.66 -5.22
CA GLN A 169 -3.19 -20.73 -3.94
C GLN A 169 -1.70 -21.01 -4.17
N LYS A 170 -1.39 -21.99 -5.01
CA LYS A 170 0.00 -22.32 -5.36
C LYS A 170 0.71 -21.14 -6.02
N GLU A 171 0.08 -20.48 -6.99
CA GLU A 171 0.65 -19.27 -7.63
C GLU A 171 0.86 -18.13 -6.62
N ALA A 172 -0.02 -18.00 -5.63
CA ALA A 172 0.14 -17.02 -4.57
C ALA A 172 1.31 -17.37 -3.63
N GLU A 173 1.52 -18.64 -3.35
CA GLU A 173 2.67 -19.16 -2.59
C GLU A 173 3.98 -18.92 -3.36
N ASP A 174 4.03 -19.34 -4.62
CA ASP A 174 5.18 -19.13 -5.51
C ASP A 174 5.52 -17.62 -5.66
N PHE A 175 4.50 -16.78 -5.79
CA PHE A 175 4.65 -15.31 -5.81
C PHE A 175 5.28 -14.76 -4.54
N LEU A 176 4.80 -15.22 -3.36
CA LEU A 176 5.36 -14.80 -2.08
C LEU A 176 6.82 -15.25 -1.93
N ASP A 177 7.13 -16.49 -2.30
CA ASP A 177 8.48 -17.02 -2.19
C ASP A 177 9.48 -16.18 -3.00
N GLU A 178 9.10 -15.73 -4.19
CA GLU A 178 9.95 -14.85 -5.00
C GLU A 178 10.11 -13.47 -4.35
N CYS A 179 9.05 -12.89 -3.80
CA CYS A 179 9.13 -11.63 -3.06
C CYS A 179 10.02 -11.76 -1.83
N GLU A 180 9.88 -12.84 -1.06
CA GLU A 180 10.65 -13.09 0.16
C GLU A 180 12.14 -13.32 -0.11
N LYS A 181 12.51 -13.92 -1.24
CA LYS A 181 13.91 -14.03 -1.66
C LYS A 181 14.55 -12.65 -1.86
N VAL A 182 13.84 -11.74 -2.53
CA VAL A 182 14.33 -10.37 -2.75
C VAL A 182 14.41 -9.61 -1.44
N MET A 183 13.35 -9.66 -0.64
CA MET A 183 13.27 -8.96 0.64
C MET A 183 14.27 -9.54 1.65
N GLY A 184 14.50 -10.86 1.68
CA GLY A 184 15.53 -11.49 2.50
C GLY A 184 16.94 -11.00 2.19
N THR A 185 17.24 -10.69 0.92
CA THR A 185 18.50 -10.07 0.54
C THR A 185 18.64 -8.65 1.10
N LEU A 186 17.56 -7.88 1.12
CA LEU A 186 17.52 -6.52 1.64
C LEU A 186 17.50 -6.48 3.18
N ALA A 187 16.95 -7.50 3.83
CA ALA A 187 16.85 -7.61 5.30
C ALA A 187 18.20 -7.60 6.02
N VAL A 188 19.30 -7.83 5.30
CA VAL A 188 20.66 -7.68 5.85
C VAL A 188 20.96 -6.23 6.26
N LYS A 189 20.29 -5.24 5.65
CA LYS A 189 20.55 -3.81 5.85
C LYS A 189 19.31 -3.02 6.27
N LEU A 190 18.13 -3.55 6.03
CA LEU A 190 16.85 -2.89 6.29
C LEU A 190 16.05 -3.71 7.30
N TRP A 191 15.29 -3.02 8.15
CA TRP A 191 14.21 -3.69 8.86
C TRP A 191 13.03 -3.83 7.90
N ILE A 192 12.46 -5.04 7.82
CA ILE A 192 11.43 -5.38 6.84
C ILE A 192 10.31 -6.13 7.56
N HIS A 193 9.09 -5.64 7.35
CA HIS A 193 7.87 -6.25 7.85
C HIS A 193 6.86 -6.44 6.73
N ARG A 194 6.47 -7.70 6.45
CA ARG A 194 5.37 -7.98 5.53
C ARG A 194 4.04 -7.65 6.22
N LEU A 195 3.22 -6.86 5.56
CA LEU A 195 1.93 -6.46 6.11
C LEU A 195 1.00 -7.67 6.27
N THR A 196 0.32 -7.74 7.40
CA THR A 196 -0.75 -8.71 7.70
C THR A 196 -2.04 -8.33 6.97
N TYR A 197 -3.13 -9.08 7.18
CA TYR A 197 -4.44 -8.76 6.62
C TYR A 197 -4.89 -7.33 6.96
N SER A 198 -4.87 -6.98 8.23
CA SER A 198 -5.36 -5.69 8.73
C SER A 198 -4.44 -4.54 8.37
N GLU A 199 -3.13 -4.76 8.42
CA GLU A 199 -2.13 -3.76 8.03
C GLU A 199 -2.19 -3.47 6.53
N LEU A 200 -2.31 -4.52 5.69
CA LEU A 200 -2.46 -4.35 4.24
C LEU A 200 -3.76 -3.61 3.90
N PHE A 201 -4.86 -3.91 4.58
CA PHE A 201 -6.12 -3.20 4.40
C PHE A 201 -6.00 -1.73 4.80
N SER A 202 -5.37 -1.44 5.94
CA SER A 202 -5.09 -0.09 6.42
C SER A 202 -4.16 0.67 5.46
N TYR A 203 -3.11 0.00 4.95
CA TYR A 203 -2.21 0.56 3.94
C TYR A 203 -2.97 0.93 2.67
N ILE A 204 -3.77 0.02 2.10
CA ILE A 204 -4.58 0.28 0.90
C ILE A 204 -5.56 1.43 1.16
N LYS A 205 -6.24 1.44 2.31
CA LYS A 205 -7.13 2.55 2.68
C LYS A 205 -6.40 3.88 2.70
N SER A 206 -5.20 3.92 3.27
CA SER A 206 -4.41 5.14 3.36
C SER A 206 -3.91 5.67 2.01
N THR A 207 -3.94 4.87 0.92
CA THR A 207 -3.62 5.36 -0.43
C THR A 207 -4.78 6.12 -1.09
N VAL A 208 -6.00 5.92 -0.61
CA VAL A 208 -7.23 6.52 -1.17
C VAL A 208 -7.78 7.61 -0.26
N SER A 209 -7.69 7.41 1.07
CA SER A 209 -8.24 8.30 2.07
C SER A 209 -7.16 9.11 2.76
N LEU A 210 -7.44 10.37 3.05
CA LEU A 210 -6.58 11.22 3.89
C LEU A 210 -6.71 10.89 5.37
N ASN A 211 -7.79 10.21 5.77
CA ASN A 211 -7.97 9.76 7.14
C ASN A 211 -7.09 8.54 7.43
N ARG A 212 -6.22 8.67 8.41
CA ARG A 212 -5.44 7.53 8.91
C ARG A 212 -6.32 6.70 9.83
N GLN A 213 -6.56 5.46 9.46
CA GLN A 213 -7.37 4.52 10.21
C GLN A 213 -6.68 3.16 10.26
N ASN A 214 -6.56 2.60 11.46
CA ASN A 214 -6.16 1.22 11.62
C ASN A 214 -7.41 0.35 11.49
N LEU A 215 -7.55 -0.30 10.37
CA LEU A 215 -8.70 -1.14 10.04
C LEU A 215 -8.43 -2.58 10.43
N VAL A 216 -9.45 -3.25 10.95
CA VAL A 216 -9.41 -4.69 11.20
C VAL A 216 -10.03 -5.40 10.01
N TYR A 217 -9.29 -6.33 9.41
CA TYR A 217 -9.78 -7.18 8.33
C TYR A 217 -10.33 -8.48 8.93
N PRO A 218 -11.60 -8.85 8.70
CA PRO A 218 -12.16 -10.12 9.15
C PRO A 218 -11.60 -11.27 8.28
N GLU A 219 -10.76 -12.10 8.86
CA GLU A 219 -10.00 -13.15 8.14
C GLU A 219 -10.91 -14.22 7.53
N ASP A 220 -12.06 -14.49 8.15
CA ASP A 220 -13.01 -15.51 7.71
C ASP A 220 -13.99 -15.03 6.61
N THR A 221 -13.89 -13.77 6.18
CA THR A 221 -14.88 -13.18 5.28
C THR A 221 -14.21 -12.46 4.12
N PHE A 222 -14.52 -12.90 2.90
CA PHE A 222 -14.12 -12.19 1.68
C PHE A 222 -15.13 -11.09 1.34
N PHE A 223 -14.64 -9.87 1.16
CA PHE A 223 -15.43 -8.74 0.68
C PHE A 223 -14.62 -7.88 -0.29
N PHE A 224 -15.32 -7.20 -1.18
CA PHE A 224 -14.66 -6.28 -2.11
C PHE A 224 -14.19 -5.03 -1.39
N LEU A 225 -12.88 -4.76 -1.46
CA LEU A 225 -12.23 -3.65 -0.77
C LEU A 225 -12.77 -2.30 -1.25
N ASP A 226 -13.08 -2.17 -2.54
CA ASP A 226 -13.54 -0.92 -3.16
C ASP A 226 -14.80 -0.33 -2.54
N ASN A 227 -15.62 -1.15 -1.86
CA ASN A 227 -16.79 -0.68 -1.12
C ASN A 227 -16.44 0.04 0.20
N TYR A 228 -15.25 -0.17 0.72
CA TYR A 228 -14.83 0.35 2.04
C TYR A 228 -13.70 1.39 1.95
N LEU A 229 -13.06 1.50 0.78
CA LEU A 229 -11.90 2.38 0.60
C LEU A 229 -12.32 3.85 0.46
N CYS A 230 -13.43 4.12 -0.24
CA CYS A 230 -13.87 5.48 -0.53
C CYS A 230 -14.71 6.02 0.63
N ASP A 231 -14.16 6.91 1.41
CA ASP A 231 -14.82 7.57 2.55
C ASP A 231 -14.89 9.10 2.39
N MET A 232 -14.31 9.63 1.33
CA MET A 232 -14.30 11.05 1.01
C MET A 232 -14.71 11.29 -0.43
N ASP A 233 -15.36 12.42 -0.67
CA ASP A 233 -15.65 12.86 -2.02
C ASP A 233 -14.38 13.34 -2.72
N VAL A 234 -14.17 12.84 -3.95
CA VAL A 234 -13.08 13.26 -4.81
C VAL A 234 -13.65 14.12 -5.93
N GLN A 235 -13.30 15.39 -5.95
CA GLN A 235 -13.72 16.35 -6.97
C GLN A 235 -12.59 16.58 -7.96
N ASN A 236 -12.87 16.35 -9.24
CA ASN A 236 -11.92 16.62 -10.31
C ASN A 236 -11.82 18.16 -10.54
N SER A 237 -10.99 18.80 -9.77
CA SER A 237 -10.68 20.23 -9.84
C SER A 237 -9.17 20.44 -10.01
N GLN A 238 -8.72 21.63 -10.32
CA GLN A 238 -7.32 22.01 -10.37
C GLN A 238 -7.01 23.03 -9.28
N PRO A 239 -6.30 22.62 -8.22
CA PRO A 239 -5.81 21.29 -7.88
C PRO A 239 -6.94 20.31 -7.49
N LEU A 240 -6.66 19.01 -7.53
CA LEU A 240 -7.58 17.94 -7.09
C LEU A 240 -8.06 18.22 -5.67
N LYS A 241 -9.38 18.09 -5.42
CA LYS A 241 -9.93 18.23 -4.08
C LYS A 241 -10.41 16.88 -3.55
N ILE A 242 -9.97 16.51 -2.33
CA ILE A 242 -10.33 15.29 -1.62
C ILE A 242 -10.93 15.71 -0.29
N GLY A 243 -12.25 15.55 -0.12
CA GLY A 243 -12.97 16.09 1.03
C GLY A 243 -12.77 17.60 1.12
N ASP A 244 -12.23 18.09 2.22
CA ASP A 244 -11.95 19.49 2.47
C ASP A 244 -10.52 19.94 2.09
N TYR A 245 -9.69 19.01 1.57
CA TYR A 245 -8.28 19.26 1.27
C TYR A 245 -8.02 19.37 -0.22
N TYR A 246 -7.05 20.21 -0.57
CA TYR A 246 -6.50 20.28 -1.91
C TYR A 246 -5.23 19.44 -2.00
N ALA A 247 -5.19 18.54 -2.98
CA ALA A 247 -4.09 17.62 -3.21
C ALA A 247 -3.46 17.88 -4.59
N PRO A 248 -2.43 18.72 -4.70
CA PRO A 248 -1.70 18.87 -5.95
C PRO A 248 -0.93 17.56 -6.25
N VAL A 249 -1.08 17.08 -7.48
CA VAL A 249 -0.33 15.92 -7.97
C VAL A 249 0.85 16.42 -8.80
N MET A 250 2.05 16.01 -8.42
CA MET A 250 3.27 16.33 -9.16
C MET A 250 3.83 15.06 -9.78
N GLY A 251 4.12 15.11 -11.09
CA GLY A 251 4.75 14.04 -11.82
C GLY A 251 6.19 14.41 -12.20
N ILE A 252 7.08 13.41 -12.15
CA ILE A 252 8.43 13.55 -12.70
C ILE A 252 8.30 13.30 -14.20
N MET A 253 8.49 14.34 -15.00
CA MET A 253 8.34 14.29 -16.45
C MET A 253 9.60 13.74 -17.14
N ASP A 254 10.75 13.96 -16.53
CA ASP A 254 12.04 13.52 -17.08
C ASP A 254 13.02 13.21 -15.95
N PHE A 255 13.87 12.21 -16.17
CA PHE A 255 14.90 11.84 -15.21
C PHE A 255 16.25 12.41 -15.65
N PRO A 256 17.07 12.94 -14.73
CA PRO A 256 18.39 13.42 -15.06
C PRO A 256 19.27 12.25 -15.56
N ASN A 257 20.17 12.54 -16.52
CA ASN A 257 21.10 11.55 -17.07
C ASN A 257 22.04 10.93 -16.03
N LYS A 258 22.23 11.61 -14.90
CA LYS A 258 22.99 11.10 -13.75
C LYS A 258 22.10 11.15 -12.52
N THR A 259 21.94 10.01 -11.89
CA THR A 259 21.24 9.88 -10.61
C THR A 259 22.24 9.56 -9.50
N TYR A 260 21.94 10.00 -8.29
CA TYR A 260 22.71 9.68 -7.10
C TYR A 260 21.76 9.38 -5.94
N PRO A 261 22.20 8.61 -4.94
CA PRO A 261 21.39 8.36 -3.76
C PRO A 261 20.94 9.67 -3.09
N ALA A 262 19.71 9.71 -2.61
CA ALA A 262 19.09 10.89 -1.96
C ALA A 262 18.81 12.11 -2.88
N ILE A 263 18.73 11.92 -4.21
CA ILE A 263 18.40 13.00 -5.16
C ILE A 263 17.08 13.73 -4.81
N PHE A 264 16.13 13.02 -4.19
CA PHE A 264 14.83 13.55 -3.75
C PHE A 264 14.79 13.99 -2.28
N ASP A 265 15.89 13.97 -1.55
CA ASP A 265 15.93 14.35 -0.12
C ASP A 265 15.44 15.79 0.12
N ALA A 266 15.74 16.69 -0.81
CA ALA A 266 15.27 18.07 -0.75
C ALA A 266 13.72 18.16 -0.76
N LEU A 267 13.02 17.30 -1.53
CA LEU A 267 11.56 17.26 -1.54
C LEU A 267 11.01 16.77 -0.21
N ASN A 268 11.66 15.75 0.38
CA ASN A 268 11.28 15.22 1.68
C ASN A 268 11.37 16.25 2.82
N ARG A 269 12.29 17.22 2.71
CA ARG A 269 12.47 18.26 3.73
C ARG A 269 11.51 19.44 3.58
N THR A 270 11.09 19.76 2.37
CA THR A 270 10.31 20.98 2.07
C THR A 270 8.80 20.79 2.13
N MET A 271 8.31 19.56 1.94
CA MET A 271 6.88 19.28 1.94
C MET A 271 6.41 18.78 3.29
N PRO A 272 5.39 19.40 3.92
CA PRO A 272 4.91 19.01 5.23
C PRO A 272 4.29 17.61 5.23
N GLU A 273 3.36 17.35 4.30
CA GLU A 273 2.70 16.04 4.16
C GLU A 273 2.66 15.64 2.70
N PHE A 274 2.93 14.36 2.39
CA PHE A 274 2.84 13.82 1.04
C PHE A 274 2.64 12.29 1.06
N ARG A 275 2.19 11.77 -0.09
CA ARG A 275 1.97 10.35 -0.33
C ARG A 275 2.36 9.99 -1.74
#